data_2759741a6aee77a05d3beacbb59706c0
#
_entry.id   2759741a6aee77a05d3beacbb59706c0
#
_cell.length_a   1.000
_cell.length_b   1.000
_cell.length_c   1.000
_cell.angle_alpha   90.00
_cell.angle_beta   90.00
_cell.angle_gamma   90.00
#
_symmetry.space_group_name_H-M   'P 1'
#
loop_
_entity.id
_entity.type
_entity.pdbx_description
1 polymer ?
#
loop_
_entity_poly.entity_id
_entity_poly.type
_entity_poly.pdbx_seq_one_letter_code
_entity_poly.pdbx_strand_id
1 'polypeptide(L)'
;MLPDTVLHEDEREVFERLRTAREDSLADLQLSEAYYLGEYVVRNLRISIPESLEFINTVLGWGGLAVDPRVERMRFESFRFAGQTEADDTLASIMDTNGFEAELSMALTDAYSLGRGYITVGTGDDPEMPLITADSPMNTAVEWDVRTRSPRHVLTVYSEGKSTKAVLQMPRKTLRMSHDGQDGSEWHLDAREPHDLDVVPVVRLAHAPLSGARQGRSAITPALRAIIQGASRTLLGLEVAREFYSVPQKAILGAAESDFINPDGSRKTAWEVYLHAVLALERDEDGNLPDIKQMQAYDPSVYTKVVEMYGAQASGELALPPQYLGLYTEGNPVSAEGGQVAEGRLDRRARLDMARFTPDLRKVAHLALRLSRPGLDLPTGAERLSVDWLAPEMFNASQASDSISKQVAAEAVPPNSDVVLKRLGYSPVERLRLEQDRVAWQGEQMLRAAMTATQNPQNPNGGSDGSNRDAGPDGGGKPDGGDA
;
A
#
# COMPACT_ATOMS: atom_id res chain seq x y z
N MET A 1 36.65 -32.69 14.06
CA MET A 1 36.69 -31.99 12.77
C MET A 1 36.75 -30.52 13.10
N LEU A 2 37.77 -29.80 12.65
CA LEU A 2 37.79 -28.34 12.74
C LEU A 2 36.64 -27.83 11.86
N PRO A 3 35.89 -26.79 12.25
CA PRO A 3 34.84 -26.24 11.42
C PRO A 3 35.48 -25.78 10.09
N ASP A 4 34.85 -26.17 8.99
CA ASP A 4 35.27 -25.77 7.64
C ASP A 4 34.92 -24.28 7.48
N THR A 5 35.93 -23.43 7.73
CA THR A 5 35.80 -21.97 7.78
C THR A 5 36.05 -21.30 6.42
N VAL A 6 36.24 -22.11 5.37
CA VAL A 6 36.60 -21.63 4.04
C VAL A 6 35.45 -21.94 3.07
N LEU A 7 35.10 -20.96 2.24
CA LEU A 7 34.16 -21.15 1.13
C LEU A 7 34.79 -22.09 0.09
N HIS A 8 34.03 -23.09 -0.34
CA HIS A 8 34.41 -23.88 -1.50
C HIS A 8 34.41 -23.02 -2.77
N GLU A 9 35.13 -23.46 -3.80
CA GLU A 9 35.29 -22.66 -5.03
C GLU A 9 33.95 -22.38 -5.71
N ASP A 10 33.03 -23.34 -5.77
CA ASP A 10 31.67 -23.20 -6.29
C ASP A 10 30.84 -22.22 -5.47
N GLU A 11 30.95 -22.22 -4.15
CA GLU A 11 30.24 -21.30 -3.24
C GLU A 11 30.75 -19.87 -3.40
N ARG A 12 32.06 -19.71 -3.53
CA ARG A 12 32.69 -18.39 -3.76
C ARG A 12 32.27 -17.81 -5.09
N GLU A 13 32.24 -18.60 -6.15
CA GLU A 13 31.79 -18.14 -7.48
C GLU A 13 30.35 -17.68 -7.43
N VAL A 14 29.44 -18.43 -6.79
CA VAL A 14 28.04 -18.04 -6.64
C VAL A 14 27.90 -16.76 -5.82
N PHE A 15 28.63 -16.66 -4.72
CA PHE A 15 28.63 -15.50 -3.84
C PHE A 15 29.06 -14.23 -4.59
N GLU A 16 30.20 -14.23 -5.27
CA GLU A 16 30.71 -13.06 -6.01
C GLU A 16 29.78 -12.66 -7.15
N ARG A 17 29.22 -13.62 -7.87
CA ARG A 17 28.26 -13.35 -8.94
C ARG A 17 26.99 -12.69 -8.42
N LEU A 18 26.42 -13.15 -7.31
CA LEU A 18 25.24 -12.56 -6.69
C LEU A 18 25.55 -11.20 -6.06
N ARG A 19 26.71 -11.03 -5.46
CA ARG A 19 27.16 -9.74 -4.92
C ARG A 19 27.24 -8.69 -6.02
N THR A 20 27.88 -9.00 -7.13
CA THR A 20 27.95 -8.10 -8.30
C THR A 20 26.56 -7.81 -8.85
N ALA A 21 25.70 -8.81 -9.02
CA ALA A 21 24.34 -8.61 -9.50
C ALA A 21 23.50 -7.71 -8.59
N ARG A 22 23.71 -7.77 -7.26
CA ARG A 22 23.11 -6.86 -6.29
C ARG A 22 23.62 -5.43 -6.50
N GLU A 23 24.94 -5.25 -6.54
CA GLU A 23 25.59 -3.95 -6.72
C GLU A 23 25.11 -3.26 -8.01
N ASP A 24 25.05 -4.00 -9.12
CA ASP A 24 24.57 -3.49 -10.42
C ASP A 24 23.12 -3.01 -10.37
N SER A 25 22.29 -3.60 -9.52
CA SER A 25 20.87 -3.24 -9.41
C SER A 25 20.59 -2.07 -8.46
N LEU A 26 21.55 -1.72 -7.57
CA LEU A 26 21.32 -0.75 -6.49
C LEU A 26 20.93 0.64 -6.99
N ALA A 27 21.58 1.16 -8.01
CA ALA A 27 21.31 2.51 -8.50
C ALA A 27 19.86 2.70 -8.97
N ASP A 28 19.31 1.71 -9.69
CA ASP A 28 17.92 1.74 -10.16
C ASP A 28 16.92 1.57 -9.01
N LEU A 29 17.25 0.72 -8.04
CA LEU A 29 16.43 0.50 -6.85
C LEU A 29 16.39 1.75 -5.96
N GLN A 30 17.55 2.35 -5.66
CA GLN A 30 17.67 3.60 -4.91
C GLN A 30 16.92 4.75 -5.57
N LEU A 31 17.00 4.84 -6.90
CA LEU A 31 16.22 5.84 -7.62
C LEU A 31 14.71 5.62 -7.44
N SER A 32 14.25 4.37 -7.47
CA SER A 32 12.84 4.04 -7.26
C SER A 32 12.39 4.34 -5.84
N GLU A 33 13.21 4.00 -4.86
CA GLU A 33 13.00 4.29 -3.44
C GLU A 33 12.92 5.79 -3.17
N ALA A 34 13.85 6.59 -3.72
CA ALA A 34 13.84 8.04 -3.57
C ALA A 34 12.54 8.69 -4.10
N TYR A 35 11.97 8.15 -5.19
CA TYR A 35 10.66 8.60 -5.66
C TYR A 35 9.52 8.15 -4.74
N TYR A 36 9.60 6.94 -4.18
CA TYR A 36 8.61 6.43 -3.25
C TYR A 36 8.57 7.26 -1.96
N LEU A 37 9.73 7.50 -1.37
CA LEU A 37 9.88 8.28 -0.13
C LEU A 37 9.66 9.78 -0.33
N GLY A 38 9.56 10.26 -1.59
CA GLY A 38 9.47 11.68 -1.86
C GLY A 38 10.78 12.43 -1.60
N GLU A 39 11.91 11.77 -1.73
CA GLU A 39 13.24 12.35 -1.50
C GLU A 39 13.94 12.77 -2.80
N TYR A 40 13.35 12.45 -3.94
CA TYR A 40 13.93 12.78 -5.24
C TYR A 40 13.85 14.27 -5.53
N VAL A 41 14.99 14.96 -5.43
CA VAL A 41 15.12 16.36 -5.79
C VAL A 41 15.36 16.53 -7.28
N VAL A 42 14.51 17.30 -7.94
CA VAL A 42 14.63 17.57 -9.38
C VAL A 42 15.84 18.48 -9.63
N ARG A 43 16.74 18.04 -10.53
CA ARG A 43 17.90 18.86 -10.93
C ARG A 43 17.45 20.16 -11.56
N ASN A 44 17.95 21.26 -11.00
CA ASN A 44 17.80 22.60 -11.56
C ASN A 44 18.55 22.70 -12.90
N LEU A 45 17.90 23.23 -13.93
CA LEU A 45 18.52 23.46 -15.23
C LEU A 45 19.44 24.69 -15.26
N ARG A 46 19.51 25.46 -14.18
CA ARG A 46 20.34 26.70 -14.03
C ARG A 46 20.07 27.81 -15.07
N ILE A 47 18.94 27.72 -15.78
CA ILE A 47 18.59 28.68 -16.83
C ILE A 47 17.81 29.87 -16.25
N SER A 48 16.93 29.59 -15.29
CA SER A 48 15.93 30.55 -14.77
C SER A 48 16.05 30.81 -13.27
N ILE A 49 16.91 30.09 -12.56
CA ILE A 49 17.04 30.19 -11.10
C ILE A 49 18.40 30.75 -10.77
N PRO A 50 18.46 31.91 -10.08
CA PRO A 50 19.71 32.47 -9.59
C PRO A 50 20.41 31.51 -8.63
N GLU A 51 21.75 31.56 -8.61
CA GLU A 51 22.57 30.75 -7.69
C GLU A 51 22.18 30.95 -6.20
N SER A 52 21.75 32.17 -5.84
CA SER A 52 21.28 32.49 -4.49
C SER A 52 20.01 31.78 -4.05
N LEU A 53 19.25 31.16 -4.98
CA LEU A 53 18.01 30.43 -4.72
C LEU A 53 18.12 28.93 -5.04
N GLU A 54 19.31 28.40 -5.29
CA GLU A 54 19.54 26.98 -5.56
C GLU A 54 19.20 26.06 -4.37
N PHE A 55 19.13 26.62 -3.16
CA PHE A 55 18.73 25.87 -1.96
C PHE A 55 17.24 25.53 -1.88
N ILE A 56 16.40 26.17 -2.71
CA ILE A 56 14.96 25.89 -2.74
C ILE A 56 14.73 24.55 -3.46
N ASN A 57 14.23 23.59 -2.72
CA ASN A 57 13.87 22.28 -3.24
C ASN A 57 12.36 22.10 -3.19
N THR A 58 11.79 21.52 -4.25
CA THR A 58 10.38 21.12 -4.30
C THR A 58 10.27 19.65 -4.60
N VAL A 59 9.55 18.93 -3.76
CA VAL A 59 9.33 17.50 -3.90
C VAL A 59 7.83 17.20 -3.83
N LEU A 60 7.39 16.27 -4.66
CA LEU A 60 6.01 15.78 -4.67
C LEU A 60 5.96 14.32 -4.28
N GLY A 61 5.17 13.99 -3.26
CA GLY A 61 4.96 12.64 -2.74
C GLY A 61 4.08 11.73 -3.61
N TRP A 62 3.92 12.03 -4.92
CA TRP A 62 3.07 11.23 -5.81
C TRP A 62 3.62 9.83 -6.10
N GLY A 63 4.90 9.59 -5.78
CA GLY A 63 5.50 8.26 -5.84
C GLY A 63 4.88 7.31 -4.82
N GLY A 64 4.63 7.76 -3.59
CA GLY A 64 3.93 7.01 -2.55
C GLY A 64 2.51 6.63 -2.98
N LEU A 65 1.79 7.55 -3.63
CA LEU A 65 0.44 7.27 -4.15
C LEU A 65 0.37 6.16 -5.21
N ALA A 66 1.50 5.83 -5.84
CA ALA A 66 1.57 4.68 -6.75
C ALA A 66 1.55 3.33 -6.00
N VAL A 67 1.92 3.33 -4.73
CA VAL A 67 2.16 2.15 -3.89
C VAL A 67 1.09 2.00 -2.82
N ASP A 68 1.01 2.96 -1.90
CA ASP A 68 0.26 2.84 -0.66
C ASP A 68 -1.23 2.51 -0.85
N PRO A 69 -2.00 3.19 -1.72
CA PRO A 69 -3.42 2.91 -1.86
C PRO A 69 -3.74 1.50 -2.36
N ARG A 70 -2.76 0.82 -2.96
CA ARG A 70 -2.90 -0.57 -3.43
C ARG A 70 -2.51 -1.56 -2.35
N VAL A 71 -1.41 -1.30 -1.64
CA VAL A 71 -0.94 -2.16 -0.55
C VAL A 71 -1.95 -2.16 0.59
N GLU A 72 -2.50 -1.00 0.98
CA GLU A 72 -3.53 -0.86 2.01
C GLU A 72 -4.80 -1.69 1.74
N ARG A 73 -5.10 -1.95 0.46
CA ARG A 73 -6.25 -2.78 0.06
C ARG A 73 -5.95 -4.27 0.04
N MET A 74 -4.68 -4.68 0.11
CA MET A 74 -4.27 -6.08 0.05
C MET A 74 -4.01 -6.62 1.45
N ARG A 75 -5.08 -6.89 2.19
CA ARG A 75 -5.01 -7.41 3.55
C ARG A 75 -5.18 -8.92 3.54
N PHE A 76 -4.17 -9.62 4.06
CA PHE A 76 -4.18 -11.05 4.26
C PHE A 76 -5.12 -11.41 5.44
N GLU A 77 -5.86 -12.50 5.33
CA GLU A 77 -6.72 -12.99 6.40
C GLU A 77 -6.22 -14.33 6.94
N SER A 78 -6.10 -15.34 6.09
CA SER A 78 -5.71 -16.67 6.56
C SER A 78 -5.26 -17.61 5.44
N PHE A 79 -4.69 -18.74 5.84
CA PHE A 79 -4.50 -19.91 5.01
C PHE A 79 -5.48 -21.00 5.40
N ARG A 80 -6.09 -21.67 4.41
CA ARG A 80 -6.99 -22.80 4.62
C ARG A 80 -6.62 -23.97 3.71
N PHE A 81 -6.73 -25.19 4.23
CA PHE A 81 -6.60 -26.36 3.38
C PHE A 81 -7.86 -26.56 2.53
N ALA A 82 -7.70 -27.21 1.39
CA ALA A 82 -8.83 -27.47 0.50
C ALA A 82 -9.91 -28.31 1.18
N GLY A 83 -11.15 -27.82 1.11
CA GLY A 83 -12.31 -28.50 1.71
C GLY A 83 -12.57 -28.17 3.18
N GLN A 84 -11.71 -27.40 3.82
CA GLN A 84 -11.95 -26.86 5.16
C GLN A 84 -12.66 -25.50 5.08
N THR A 85 -13.52 -25.23 6.04
CA THR A 85 -14.21 -23.94 6.20
C THR A 85 -13.45 -22.98 7.10
N GLU A 86 -12.57 -23.50 7.95
CA GLU A 86 -11.79 -22.78 8.95
C GLU A 86 -10.32 -22.67 8.52
N ALA A 87 -9.62 -21.68 9.08
CA ALA A 87 -8.18 -21.54 8.95
C ALA A 87 -7.46 -22.75 9.55
N ASP A 88 -6.27 -23.07 9.05
CA ASP A 88 -5.42 -24.08 9.67
C ASP A 88 -4.73 -23.51 10.91
N ASP A 89 -4.95 -24.14 12.07
CA ASP A 89 -4.43 -23.66 13.36
C ASP A 89 -2.90 -23.59 13.41
N THR A 90 -2.21 -24.54 12.77
CA THR A 90 -0.73 -24.55 12.74
C THR A 90 -0.20 -23.37 11.95
N LEU A 91 -0.75 -23.14 10.75
CA LEU A 91 -0.35 -21.97 9.94
C LEU A 91 -0.77 -20.66 10.60
N ALA A 92 -1.95 -20.59 11.23
CA ALA A 92 -2.39 -19.41 11.97
C ALA A 92 -1.40 -19.07 13.09
N SER A 93 -1.00 -20.06 13.91
CA SER A 93 -0.01 -19.87 14.98
C SER A 93 1.35 -19.40 14.45
N ILE A 94 1.83 -19.98 13.34
CA ILE A 94 3.10 -19.55 12.72
C ILE A 94 2.98 -18.10 12.20
N MET A 95 1.87 -17.75 11.55
CA MET A 95 1.66 -16.41 11.00
C MET A 95 1.56 -15.36 12.10
N ASP A 96 0.81 -15.65 13.16
CA ASP A 96 0.63 -14.75 14.30
C ASP A 96 1.96 -14.51 15.05
N THR A 97 2.73 -15.58 15.29
CA THR A 97 4.03 -15.49 15.98
C THR A 97 5.03 -14.64 15.21
N ASN A 98 4.98 -14.70 13.88
CA ASN A 98 5.87 -13.92 13.00
C ASN A 98 5.33 -12.52 12.66
N GLY A 99 4.12 -12.14 13.08
CA GLY A 99 3.50 -10.90 12.64
C GLY A 99 3.36 -10.82 11.12
N PHE A 100 2.99 -11.92 10.47
CA PHE A 100 3.04 -12.10 9.01
C PHE A 100 2.32 -11.01 8.22
N GLU A 101 1.24 -10.42 8.76
CA GLU A 101 0.54 -9.32 8.07
C GLU A 101 1.48 -8.10 7.87
N ALA A 102 2.32 -7.80 8.86
CA ALA A 102 3.31 -6.70 8.78
C ALA A 102 4.45 -7.04 7.80
N GLU A 103 5.00 -8.25 7.89
CA GLU A 103 6.04 -8.73 6.98
C GLU A 103 5.55 -8.74 5.52
N LEU A 104 4.33 -9.23 5.30
CA LEU A 104 3.72 -9.22 3.97
C LEU A 104 3.50 -7.80 3.46
N SER A 105 3.04 -6.88 4.31
CA SER A 105 2.85 -5.47 3.93
C SER A 105 4.16 -4.84 3.48
N MET A 106 5.26 -5.07 4.20
CA MET A 106 6.60 -4.61 3.79
C MET A 106 7.04 -5.22 2.46
N ALA A 107 6.90 -6.53 2.28
CA ALA A 107 7.26 -7.21 1.04
C ALA A 107 6.39 -6.75 -0.16
N LEU A 108 5.11 -6.44 0.06
CA LEU A 108 4.24 -5.85 -0.97
C LEU A 108 4.64 -4.42 -1.30
N THR A 109 4.97 -3.60 -0.29
CA THR A 109 5.49 -2.24 -0.50
C THR A 109 6.74 -2.27 -1.38
N ASP A 110 7.69 -3.15 -1.08
CA ASP A 110 8.87 -3.37 -1.92
C ASP A 110 8.49 -3.86 -3.33
N ALA A 111 7.54 -4.78 -3.43
CA ALA A 111 7.08 -5.27 -4.72
C ALA A 111 6.51 -4.15 -5.60
N TYR A 112 5.77 -3.20 -5.04
CA TYR A 112 5.23 -2.07 -5.78
C TYR A 112 6.26 -0.96 -6.02
N SER A 113 7.02 -0.58 -5.00
CA SER A 113 7.99 0.51 -5.10
C SER A 113 9.22 0.13 -5.93
N LEU A 114 9.78 -1.06 -5.71
CA LEU A 114 11.03 -1.54 -6.30
C LEU A 114 10.82 -2.59 -7.42
N GLY A 115 9.56 -3.01 -7.64
CA GLY A 115 9.18 -4.00 -8.64
C GLY A 115 9.11 -5.43 -8.13
N ARG A 116 9.77 -5.74 -7.03
CA ARG A 116 9.77 -7.04 -6.37
C ARG A 116 10.06 -6.89 -4.88
N GLY A 117 9.49 -7.75 -4.07
CA GLY A 117 9.83 -7.98 -2.67
C GLY A 117 10.11 -9.47 -2.46
N TYR A 118 10.73 -9.82 -1.35
CA TYR A 118 11.04 -11.21 -1.02
C TYR A 118 10.49 -11.54 0.35
N ILE A 119 10.06 -12.79 0.53
CA ILE A 119 9.74 -13.38 1.82
C ILE A 119 10.65 -14.57 2.01
N THR A 120 11.47 -14.53 3.04
CA THR A 120 12.35 -15.62 3.45
C THR A 120 11.70 -16.42 4.57
N VAL A 121 11.78 -17.74 4.49
CA VAL A 121 11.31 -18.65 5.54
C VAL A 121 12.51 -19.41 6.06
N GLY A 122 12.96 -19.09 7.26
CA GLY A 122 14.15 -19.69 7.90
C GLY A 122 13.78 -20.54 9.10
N THR A 123 14.80 -21.16 9.71
CA THR A 123 14.67 -21.80 11.01
C THR A 123 14.68 -20.74 12.10
N GLY A 124 13.66 -20.76 12.96
CA GLY A 124 13.63 -19.95 14.18
C GLY A 124 14.45 -20.54 15.32
N ASP A 125 14.42 -19.89 16.48
CA ASP A 125 15.04 -20.43 17.72
C ASP A 125 14.30 -21.68 18.19
N ASP A 126 13.00 -21.77 17.96
CA ASP A 126 12.17 -22.96 18.14
C ASP A 126 12.08 -23.73 16.82
N PRO A 127 12.50 -25.03 16.79
CA PRO A 127 12.42 -25.85 15.58
C PRO A 127 11.01 -26.04 15.00
N GLU A 128 9.96 -25.90 15.84
CA GLU A 128 8.57 -26.01 15.40
C GLU A 128 8.01 -24.67 14.87
N MET A 129 8.71 -23.55 15.11
CA MET A 129 8.32 -22.21 14.72
C MET A 129 9.31 -21.62 13.72
N PRO A 130 9.06 -21.76 12.42
CA PRO A 130 9.88 -21.12 11.38
C PRO A 130 9.81 -19.60 11.48
N LEU A 131 10.93 -18.94 11.19
CA LEU A 131 11.02 -17.49 11.10
C LEU A 131 10.64 -17.05 9.69
N ILE A 132 9.71 -16.10 9.58
CA ILE A 132 9.29 -15.52 8.31
C ILE A 132 9.63 -14.04 8.32
N THR A 133 10.42 -13.60 7.32
CA THR A 133 10.88 -12.21 7.22
C THR A 133 10.71 -11.67 5.81
N ALA A 134 10.41 -10.38 5.71
CA ALA A 134 10.47 -9.65 4.46
C ALA A 134 11.91 -9.18 4.18
N ASP A 135 12.39 -9.44 2.99
CA ASP A 135 13.72 -9.02 2.55
C ASP A 135 13.63 -8.06 1.37
N SER A 136 14.27 -6.91 1.50
CA SER A 136 14.30 -5.92 0.43
C SER A 136 15.22 -6.33 -0.73
N PRO A 137 14.84 -6.09 -1.99
CA PRO A 137 15.71 -6.27 -3.14
C PRO A 137 16.96 -5.36 -3.11
N MET A 138 17.00 -4.35 -2.25
CA MET A 138 18.20 -3.56 -1.99
C MET A 138 19.31 -4.40 -1.34
N ASN A 139 18.89 -5.35 -0.52
CA ASN A 139 19.78 -6.22 0.24
C ASN A 139 19.91 -7.61 -0.39
N THR A 140 18.98 -8.01 -1.28
CA THR A 140 18.83 -9.38 -1.74
C THR A 140 19.04 -9.51 -3.24
N ALA A 141 19.95 -10.38 -3.66
CA ALA A 141 20.13 -10.82 -5.04
C ALA A 141 19.69 -12.27 -5.21
N VAL A 142 19.02 -12.57 -6.32
CA VAL A 142 18.47 -13.90 -6.60
C VAL A 142 18.88 -14.38 -7.98
N GLU A 143 19.49 -15.55 -8.05
CA GLU A 143 19.70 -16.30 -9.28
C GLU A 143 18.50 -17.21 -9.54
N TRP A 144 17.96 -17.18 -10.74
CA TRP A 144 16.77 -17.93 -11.14
C TRP A 144 17.13 -19.09 -12.04
N ASP A 145 16.57 -20.26 -11.74
CA ASP A 145 16.50 -21.33 -12.72
C ASP A 145 15.47 -20.98 -13.79
N VAL A 146 15.94 -20.86 -15.03
CA VAL A 146 15.09 -20.42 -16.18
C VAL A 146 14.01 -21.44 -16.50
N ARG A 147 14.29 -22.74 -16.30
CA ARG A 147 13.38 -23.85 -16.63
C ARG A 147 12.30 -24.02 -15.56
N THR A 148 12.68 -24.10 -14.29
CA THR A 148 11.76 -24.34 -13.18
C THR A 148 11.12 -23.05 -12.68
N ARG A 149 11.71 -21.87 -13.03
CA ARG A 149 11.24 -20.55 -12.60
C ARG A 149 11.20 -20.40 -11.08
N SER A 150 12.15 -21.03 -10.43
CA SER A 150 12.34 -20.99 -8.98
C SER A 150 13.71 -20.36 -8.64
N PRO A 151 13.87 -19.80 -7.43
CA PRO A 151 15.19 -19.35 -6.97
C PRO A 151 16.14 -20.53 -6.89
N ARG A 152 17.33 -20.35 -7.46
CA ARG A 152 18.41 -21.34 -7.41
C ARG A 152 19.41 -21.03 -6.31
N HIS A 153 19.78 -19.76 -6.20
CA HIS A 153 20.66 -19.26 -5.15
C HIS A 153 20.15 -17.86 -4.76
N VAL A 154 20.25 -17.54 -3.48
CA VAL A 154 19.87 -16.23 -2.94
C VAL A 154 20.96 -15.73 -2.02
N LEU A 155 21.37 -14.49 -2.20
CA LEU A 155 22.28 -13.77 -1.33
C LEU A 155 21.57 -12.61 -0.70
N THR A 156 21.50 -12.56 0.63
CA THR A 156 21.03 -11.40 1.39
C THR A 156 22.19 -10.80 2.17
N VAL A 157 22.42 -9.50 2.04
CA VAL A 157 23.49 -8.75 2.70
C VAL A 157 22.88 -7.67 3.58
N TYR A 158 23.26 -7.62 4.84
CA TYR A 158 22.79 -6.64 5.80
C TYR A 158 23.89 -6.14 6.73
N SER A 159 23.70 -4.97 7.31
CA SER A 159 24.66 -4.37 8.25
C SER A 159 24.23 -4.65 9.68
N GLU A 160 25.16 -5.11 10.50
CA GLU A 160 25.00 -5.31 11.92
C GLU A 160 26.06 -4.52 12.70
N GLY A 161 25.69 -3.35 13.17
CA GLY A 161 26.62 -2.44 13.82
C GLY A 161 27.73 -1.95 12.87
N LYS A 162 28.97 -2.38 13.09
CA LYS A 162 30.13 -2.04 12.23
C LYS A 162 30.46 -3.14 11.24
N SER A 163 29.91 -4.34 11.40
CA SER A 163 30.13 -5.46 10.51
C SER A 163 29.04 -5.60 9.47
N THR A 164 29.40 -6.14 8.32
CA THR A 164 28.44 -6.54 7.28
C THR A 164 28.28 -8.05 7.36
N LYS A 165 27.03 -8.50 7.37
CA LYS A 165 26.67 -9.92 7.36
C LYS A 165 26.11 -10.30 6.00
N ALA A 166 26.34 -11.54 5.60
CA ALA A 166 25.75 -12.09 4.39
C ALA A 166 25.21 -13.50 4.63
N VAL A 167 24.06 -13.79 4.07
CA VAL A 167 23.45 -15.12 4.09
C VAL A 167 23.32 -15.59 2.65
N LEU A 168 24.05 -16.64 2.29
CA LEU A 168 23.93 -17.28 0.99
C LEU A 168 23.12 -18.57 1.13
N GLN A 169 21.92 -18.54 0.59
CA GLN A 169 20.99 -19.65 0.59
C GLN A 169 21.12 -20.43 -0.72
N MET A 170 21.37 -21.72 -0.58
CA MET A 170 21.53 -22.68 -1.67
C MET A 170 20.60 -23.90 -1.41
N PRO A 171 20.27 -24.71 -2.39
CA PRO A 171 19.59 -25.98 -2.12
C PRO A 171 20.36 -26.82 -1.11
N ARG A 172 19.67 -27.28 -0.06
CA ARG A 172 20.19 -28.14 1.04
C ARG A 172 21.23 -27.50 1.95
N LYS A 173 21.61 -26.24 1.80
CA LYS A 173 22.55 -25.56 2.69
C LYS A 173 22.35 -24.05 2.73
N THR A 174 22.59 -23.47 3.89
CA THR A 174 22.68 -22.04 4.11
C THR A 174 24.06 -21.71 4.66
N LEU A 175 24.70 -20.69 4.09
CA LEU A 175 26.01 -20.19 4.52
C LEU A 175 25.83 -18.83 5.16
N ARG A 176 26.34 -18.65 6.37
CA ARG A 176 26.40 -17.34 7.04
C ARG A 176 27.82 -16.83 7.00
N MET A 177 27.99 -15.59 6.62
CA MET A 177 29.29 -14.95 6.44
C MET A 177 29.30 -13.59 7.09
N SER A 178 30.47 -13.15 7.51
CA SER A 178 30.70 -11.83 8.07
C SER A 178 31.91 -11.15 7.43
N HIS A 179 31.85 -9.81 7.44
CA HIS A 179 32.88 -8.93 6.95
C HIS A 179 33.05 -7.76 7.93
N ASP A 180 34.25 -7.49 8.38
CA ASP A 180 34.52 -6.50 9.44
C ASP A 180 34.37 -5.03 9.01
N GLY A 181 33.98 -4.78 7.76
CA GLY A 181 33.74 -3.43 7.22
C GLY A 181 35.02 -2.60 6.99
N GLN A 182 36.22 -3.19 7.16
CA GLN A 182 37.47 -2.53 6.83
C GLN A 182 37.83 -2.77 5.37
N ASP A 183 38.30 -1.72 4.68
CA ASP A 183 38.77 -1.84 3.30
C ASP A 183 39.85 -2.91 3.19
N GLY A 184 39.64 -3.90 2.33
CA GLY A 184 40.57 -5.01 2.09
C GLY A 184 40.42 -6.22 3.01
N SER A 185 39.43 -6.23 3.93
CA SER A 185 39.11 -7.45 4.69
C SER A 185 38.42 -8.48 3.79
N GLU A 186 38.66 -9.78 4.05
CA GLU A 186 37.99 -10.88 3.34
C GLU A 186 36.69 -11.26 4.06
N TRP A 187 35.76 -11.88 3.31
CA TRP A 187 34.57 -12.48 3.87
C TRP A 187 34.94 -13.76 4.62
N HIS A 188 34.52 -13.88 5.88
CA HIS A 188 34.70 -15.05 6.71
C HIS A 188 33.44 -15.88 6.77
N LEU A 189 33.56 -17.19 6.63
CA LEU A 189 32.44 -18.12 6.80
C LEU A 189 32.23 -18.35 8.31
N ASP A 190 31.12 -17.88 8.84
CA ASP A 190 30.75 -18.04 10.26
C ASP A 190 30.11 -19.40 10.52
N ALA A 191 29.20 -19.82 9.60
CA ALA A 191 28.46 -21.08 9.73
C ALA A 191 28.09 -21.67 8.36
N ARG A 192 28.07 -23.02 8.31
CA ARG A 192 27.50 -23.80 7.21
C ARG A 192 26.41 -24.69 7.79
N GLU A 193 25.15 -24.36 7.48
CA GLU A 193 23.96 -25.01 8.02
C GLU A 193 23.30 -25.88 6.94
N PRO A 194 23.41 -27.22 7.05
CA PRO A 194 22.70 -28.10 6.14
C PRO A 194 21.20 -28.14 6.50
N HIS A 195 20.35 -28.26 5.49
CA HIS A 195 18.90 -28.47 5.66
C HIS A 195 18.37 -29.43 4.59
N ASP A 196 17.22 -30.03 4.84
CA ASP A 196 16.61 -31.03 3.95
C ASP A 196 15.75 -30.43 2.81
N LEU A 197 15.73 -29.12 2.65
CA LEU A 197 14.99 -28.47 1.59
C LEU A 197 15.74 -28.58 0.26
N ASP A 198 15.11 -29.18 -0.75
CA ASP A 198 15.63 -29.23 -2.13
C ASP A 198 15.49 -27.89 -2.87
N VAL A 199 14.83 -26.92 -2.24
CA VAL A 199 14.56 -25.58 -2.78
C VAL A 199 15.10 -24.51 -1.84
N VAL A 200 15.45 -23.38 -2.39
CA VAL A 200 15.84 -22.21 -1.58
C VAL A 200 14.58 -21.63 -0.92
N PRO A 201 14.57 -21.42 0.40
CA PRO A 201 13.38 -21.01 1.15
C PRO A 201 13.10 -19.52 1.04
N VAL A 202 13.13 -18.98 -0.17
CA VAL A 202 12.83 -17.57 -0.48
C VAL A 202 11.76 -17.50 -1.56
N VAL A 203 10.76 -16.70 -1.32
CA VAL A 203 9.65 -16.48 -2.24
C VAL A 203 9.66 -15.05 -2.72
N ARG A 204 9.59 -14.85 -4.04
CA ARG A 204 9.51 -13.52 -4.64
C ARG A 204 8.06 -13.11 -4.87
N LEU A 205 7.72 -11.92 -4.43
CA LEU A 205 6.51 -11.20 -4.81
C LEU A 205 6.86 -10.21 -5.93
N ALA A 206 6.39 -10.46 -7.14
CA ALA A 206 6.71 -9.62 -8.31
C ALA A 206 5.51 -8.80 -8.74
N HIS A 207 5.63 -7.46 -8.69
CA HIS A 207 4.58 -6.57 -9.19
C HIS A 207 4.63 -6.48 -10.73
N ALA A 208 3.47 -6.62 -11.37
CA ALA A 208 3.28 -6.47 -12.83
C ALA A 208 4.36 -7.16 -13.70
N PRO A 209 4.68 -8.46 -13.47
CA PRO A 209 5.66 -9.18 -14.26
C PRO A 209 5.20 -9.33 -15.70
N LEU A 210 6.16 -9.33 -16.64
CA LEU A 210 5.94 -9.65 -18.05
C LEU A 210 6.57 -11.00 -18.39
N SER A 211 6.12 -11.64 -19.46
CA SER A 211 6.69 -12.92 -19.91
C SER A 211 8.19 -12.84 -20.19
N GLY A 212 8.66 -11.70 -20.71
CA GLY A 212 10.07 -11.43 -20.97
C GLY A 212 10.83 -10.75 -19.81
N ALA A 213 10.12 -10.19 -18.82
CA ALA A 213 10.69 -9.49 -17.66
C ALA A 213 9.98 -9.93 -16.37
N ARG A 214 10.28 -11.16 -15.94
CA ARG A 214 9.57 -11.80 -14.82
C ARG A 214 9.96 -11.29 -13.45
N GLN A 215 10.99 -10.47 -13.35
CA GLN A 215 11.43 -9.88 -12.08
C GLN A 215 10.44 -8.90 -11.49
N GLY A 216 9.47 -8.46 -12.29
CA GLY A 216 8.53 -7.42 -11.91
C GLY A 216 9.01 -6.03 -12.33
N ARG A 217 8.15 -5.03 -12.09
CA ARG A 217 8.39 -3.63 -12.44
C ARG A 217 7.82 -2.73 -11.35
N SER A 218 8.53 -1.67 -11.04
CA SER A 218 8.02 -0.63 -10.13
C SER A 218 6.69 -0.05 -10.64
N ALA A 219 5.78 0.21 -9.72
CA ALA A 219 4.55 0.96 -9.98
C ALA A 219 4.86 2.43 -10.27
N ILE A 220 6.04 2.91 -9.85
CA ILE A 220 6.55 4.25 -10.13
C ILE A 220 7.20 4.22 -11.52
N THR A 221 6.36 4.20 -12.54
CA THR A 221 6.79 4.07 -13.95
C THR A 221 7.65 5.25 -14.40
N PRO A 222 8.48 5.11 -15.46
CA PRO A 222 9.18 6.24 -16.06
C PRO A 222 8.24 7.38 -16.47
N ALA A 223 7.01 7.07 -16.91
CA ALA A 223 5.98 8.05 -17.25
C ALA A 223 5.57 8.85 -16.01
N LEU A 224 5.27 8.17 -14.89
CA LEU A 224 4.96 8.84 -13.64
C LEU A 224 6.11 9.69 -13.13
N ARG A 225 7.35 9.19 -13.19
CA ARG A 225 8.56 9.97 -12.82
C ARG A 225 8.68 11.25 -13.63
N ALA A 226 8.42 11.20 -14.94
CA ALA A 226 8.43 12.39 -15.79
C ALA A 226 7.34 13.40 -15.40
N ILE A 227 6.14 12.94 -15.05
CA ILE A 227 5.04 13.77 -14.55
C ILE A 227 5.44 14.45 -13.22
N ILE A 228 5.96 13.68 -12.26
CA ILE A 228 6.44 14.19 -10.97
C ILE A 228 7.52 15.27 -11.19
N GLN A 229 8.50 15.00 -12.05
CA GLN A 229 9.56 15.97 -12.37
C GLN A 229 9.01 17.25 -12.99
N GLY A 230 8.05 17.14 -13.91
CA GLY A 230 7.40 18.30 -14.53
C GLY A 230 6.66 19.17 -13.52
N ALA A 231 5.86 18.53 -12.67
CA ALA A 231 5.12 19.22 -11.61
C ALA A 231 6.05 19.85 -10.57
N SER A 232 7.09 19.13 -10.12
CA SER A 232 8.09 19.66 -9.16
C SER A 232 8.84 20.87 -9.72
N ARG A 233 9.23 20.86 -11.03
CA ARG A 233 9.84 22.04 -11.67
C ARG A 233 8.89 23.22 -11.75
N THR A 234 7.60 22.96 -11.98
CA THR A 234 6.58 24.01 -12.01
C THR A 234 6.42 24.65 -10.63
N LEU A 235 6.39 23.85 -9.57
CA LEU A 235 6.36 24.35 -8.19
C LEU A 235 7.63 25.13 -7.85
N LEU A 236 8.80 24.65 -8.27
CA LEU A 236 10.05 25.37 -8.08
C LEU A 236 10.01 26.74 -8.76
N GLY A 237 9.48 26.79 -9.99
CA GLY A 237 9.27 28.06 -10.70
C GLY A 237 8.31 29.01 -9.95
N LEU A 238 7.26 28.48 -9.33
CA LEU A 238 6.32 29.23 -8.51
C LEU A 238 7.02 29.81 -7.26
N GLU A 239 7.81 28.99 -6.54
CA GLU A 239 8.54 29.43 -5.34
C GLU A 239 9.54 30.56 -5.68
N VAL A 240 10.30 30.37 -6.75
CA VAL A 240 11.22 31.42 -7.24
C VAL A 240 10.45 32.67 -7.64
N ALA A 241 9.37 32.54 -8.39
CA ALA A 241 8.55 33.68 -8.79
C ALA A 241 7.96 34.41 -7.58
N ARG A 242 7.56 33.68 -6.54
CA ARG A 242 7.05 34.25 -5.29
C ARG A 242 8.09 35.15 -4.61
N GLU A 243 9.36 34.74 -4.56
CA GLU A 243 10.43 35.57 -3.98
C GLU A 243 10.63 36.87 -4.74
N PHE A 244 10.52 36.83 -6.07
CA PHE A 244 10.73 38.06 -6.88
C PHE A 244 9.49 38.94 -6.96
N TYR A 245 8.29 38.38 -6.96
CA TYR A 245 7.04 39.12 -7.27
C TYR A 245 6.08 39.20 -6.09
N SER A 246 6.47 38.73 -4.90
CA SER A 246 5.65 38.85 -3.69
C SER A 246 5.28 40.30 -3.37
N VAL A 247 6.06 41.25 -3.88
CA VAL A 247 5.84 42.67 -3.73
C VAL A 247 5.78 43.33 -5.12
N PRO A 248 4.77 44.18 -5.41
CA PRO A 248 4.61 44.83 -6.73
C PRO A 248 5.83 45.62 -7.09
N GLN A 249 6.50 45.26 -8.19
CA GLN A 249 7.64 46.04 -8.69
C GLN A 249 7.19 47.40 -9.18
N LYS A 250 7.93 48.44 -8.79
CA LYS A 250 7.72 49.83 -9.21
C LYS A 250 8.88 50.26 -10.07
N ALA A 251 8.62 50.83 -11.22
CA ALA A 251 9.62 51.52 -12.03
C ALA A 251 9.39 53.02 -11.87
N ILE A 252 10.44 53.72 -11.48
CA ILE A 252 10.45 55.17 -11.35
C ILE A 252 11.23 55.72 -12.53
N LEU A 253 10.58 56.51 -13.38
CA LEU A 253 11.19 57.12 -14.56
C LEU A 253 11.35 58.61 -14.33
N GLY A 254 12.51 59.17 -14.66
CA GLY A 254 12.78 60.59 -14.53
C GLY A 254 13.11 61.08 -13.10
N ALA A 255 13.42 60.14 -12.18
CA ALA A 255 13.90 60.52 -10.86
C ALA A 255 15.38 60.89 -10.89
N ALA A 256 15.80 61.87 -10.09
CA ALA A 256 17.19 62.26 -9.92
C ALA A 256 17.97 61.30 -9.03
N GLU A 257 19.27 61.14 -9.22
CA GLU A 257 20.08 60.26 -8.38
C GLU A 257 20.03 60.67 -6.89
N SER A 258 19.90 61.99 -6.63
CA SER A 258 19.73 62.54 -5.28
C SER A 258 18.54 61.98 -4.50
N ASP A 259 17.46 61.58 -5.19
CA ASP A 259 16.24 61.01 -4.57
C ASP A 259 16.51 59.64 -3.90
N PHE A 260 17.60 58.99 -4.30
CA PHE A 260 18.01 57.68 -3.80
C PHE A 260 19.22 57.76 -2.85
N ILE A 261 19.55 58.96 -2.35
CA ILE A 261 20.63 59.20 -1.39
C ILE A 261 20.01 59.52 -0.03
N ASN A 262 20.54 58.92 1.03
CA ASN A 262 20.18 59.21 2.41
C ASN A 262 20.80 60.57 2.85
N PRO A 263 20.29 61.24 3.91
CA PRO A 263 20.86 62.46 4.44
C PRO A 263 22.32 62.33 4.89
N ASP A 264 22.81 61.14 5.15
CA ASP A 264 24.18 60.80 5.50
C ASP A 264 25.11 60.60 4.28
N GLY A 265 24.58 60.74 3.06
CA GLY A 265 25.29 60.54 1.81
C GLY A 265 25.40 59.05 1.34
N SER A 266 24.84 58.13 2.06
CA SER A 266 24.79 56.73 1.64
C SER A 266 23.66 56.51 0.62
N ARG A 267 23.84 55.53 -0.32
CA ARG A 267 22.75 55.15 -1.22
C ARG A 267 21.66 54.40 -0.45
N LYS A 268 20.41 54.77 -0.67
CA LYS A 268 19.26 54.00 -0.17
C LYS A 268 19.32 52.59 -0.73
N THR A 269 19.16 51.60 0.13
CA THR A 269 19.09 50.21 -0.28
C THR A 269 17.79 49.96 -1.08
N ALA A 270 17.79 48.93 -1.93
CA ALA A 270 16.58 48.53 -2.65
C ALA A 270 15.39 48.28 -1.69
N TRP A 271 15.64 47.80 -0.48
CA TRP A 271 14.65 47.58 0.59
C TRP A 271 14.10 48.92 1.14
N GLU A 272 14.92 49.93 1.34
CA GLU A 272 14.47 51.25 1.82
C GLU A 272 13.59 51.95 0.79
N VAL A 273 13.97 51.90 -0.48
CA VAL A 273 13.15 52.41 -1.58
C VAL A 273 11.81 51.68 -1.69
N TYR A 274 11.80 50.45 -1.34
CA TYR A 274 10.66 49.54 -1.50
C TYR A 274 9.66 49.60 -0.35
N LEU A 275 10.13 49.65 0.91
CA LEU A 275 9.32 49.69 2.12
C LEU A 275 8.69 51.05 2.40
N HIS A 276 9.27 52.16 1.88
CA HIS A 276 8.67 53.46 2.08
C HIS A 276 7.46 53.65 1.17
N ALA A 277 6.29 53.58 1.76
CA ALA A 277 4.99 53.70 1.06
C ALA A 277 4.76 55.07 0.38
N VAL A 278 5.59 56.08 0.74
CA VAL A 278 5.56 57.42 0.15
C VAL A 278 6.98 57.84 -0.18
N LEU A 279 7.32 57.79 -1.46
CA LEU A 279 8.51 58.45 -1.98
C LEU A 279 8.13 59.89 -2.30
N ALA A 280 8.67 60.86 -1.56
CA ALA A 280 8.66 62.27 -1.96
C ALA A 280 9.74 62.45 -3.03
N LEU A 281 9.34 62.50 -4.28
CA LEU A 281 10.24 62.74 -5.41
C LEU A 281 10.18 64.21 -5.81
N GLU A 282 11.37 64.80 -6.03
CA GLU A 282 11.46 66.16 -6.49
C GLU A 282 11.25 66.24 -8.02
N ARG A 283 10.94 67.48 -8.48
CA ARG A 283 10.84 67.75 -9.93
C ARG A 283 12.24 67.76 -10.52
N ASP A 284 12.34 67.31 -11.78
CA ASP A 284 13.60 67.43 -12.53
C ASP A 284 13.93 68.94 -12.81
N GLU A 285 15.15 69.19 -13.37
CA GLU A 285 15.58 70.52 -13.72
C GLU A 285 14.66 71.20 -14.73
N ASP A 286 13.87 70.47 -15.50
CA ASP A 286 12.90 70.97 -16.47
C ASP A 286 11.50 71.07 -15.87
N GLY A 287 11.31 70.81 -14.58
CA GLY A 287 10.07 70.95 -13.84
C GLY A 287 9.08 69.78 -14.00
N ASN A 288 9.47 68.67 -14.62
CA ASN A 288 8.61 67.48 -14.76
C ASN A 288 8.62 66.68 -13.48
N LEU A 289 7.48 66.02 -13.20
CA LEU A 289 7.37 65.07 -12.11
C LEU A 289 7.80 63.66 -12.60
N PRO A 290 8.53 62.93 -11.79
CA PRO A 290 8.83 61.53 -12.08
C PRO A 290 7.55 60.68 -12.26
N ASP A 291 7.55 59.79 -13.25
CA ASP A 291 6.44 58.89 -13.52
C ASP A 291 6.69 57.55 -12.79
N ILE A 292 5.76 57.20 -11.91
CA ILE A 292 5.82 55.93 -11.16
C ILE A 292 4.92 54.90 -11.84
N LYS A 293 5.53 53.94 -12.53
CA LYS A 293 4.82 52.82 -13.13
C LYS A 293 4.87 51.61 -12.19
N GLN A 294 3.70 51.20 -11.72
CA GLN A 294 3.58 49.92 -11.00
C GLN A 294 3.37 48.84 -12.02
N MET A 295 4.24 47.84 -12.00
CA MET A 295 4.02 46.63 -12.82
C MET A 295 2.84 45.84 -12.29
N GLN A 296 2.15 45.14 -13.20
CA GLN A 296 1.02 44.27 -12.81
C GLN A 296 1.47 43.23 -11.79
N ALA A 297 0.63 43.00 -10.78
CA ALA A 297 0.86 41.92 -9.82
C ALA A 297 0.94 40.58 -10.56
N TYR A 298 1.90 39.80 -10.14
CA TYR A 298 2.09 38.46 -10.67
C TYR A 298 0.89 37.56 -10.29
N ASP A 299 0.33 36.83 -11.27
CA ASP A 299 -0.76 35.88 -11.04
C ASP A 299 -0.17 34.45 -10.89
N PRO A 300 -0.13 33.89 -9.67
CA PRO A 300 0.37 32.52 -9.44
C PRO A 300 -0.57 31.45 -10.00
N SER A 301 -1.80 31.77 -10.40
CA SER A 301 -2.79 30.81 -10.87
C SER A 301 -2.35 30.03 -12.12
N VAL A 302 -1.43 30.59 -12.91
CA VAL A 302 -0.84 29.93 -14.07
C VAL A 302 -0.08 28.67 -13.67
N TYR A 303 0.67 28.74 -12.56
CA TYR A 303 1.43 27.59 -12.06
C TYR A 303 0.51 26.53 -11.45
N THR A 304 -0.49 26.94 -10.67
CA THR A 304 -1.45 25.99 -10.08
C THR A 304 -2.19 25.21 -11.16
N LYS A 305 -2.65 25.85 -12.24
CA LYS A 305 -3.28 25.17 -13.37
C LYS A 305 -2.36 24.15 -14.05
N VAL A 306 -1.07 24.43 -14.15
CA VAL A 306 -0.11 23.49 -14.74
C VAL A 306 0.11 22.31 -13.80
N VAL A 307 0.21 22.54 -12.48
CA VAL A 307 0.31 21.43 -11.49
C VAL A 307 -0.95 20.59 -11.49
N GLU A 308 -2.15 21.18 -11.57
CA GLU A 308 -3.42 20.46 -11.72
C GLU A 308 -3.45 19.60 -12.99
N MET A 309 -2.94 20.11 -14.11
CA MET A 309 -2.80 19.33 -15.35
C MET A 309 -1.91 18.10 -15.15
N TYR A 310 -0.75 18.26 -14.50
CA TYR A 310 0.12 17.14 -14.16
C TYR A 310 -0.55 16.17 -13.18
N GLY A 311 -1.29 16.67 -12.20
CA GLY A 311 -2.08 15.86 -11.27
C GLY A 311 -3.14 15.04 -12.01
N ALA A 312 -3.84 15.62 -12.98
CA ALA A 312 -4.81 14.90 -13.81
C ALA A 312 -4.15 13.79 -14.65
N GLN A 313 -2.95 14.04 -15.20
CA GLN A 313 -2.17 13.03 -15.90
C GLN A 313 -1.72 11.91 -14.95
N ALA A 314 -1.24 12.25 -13.75
CA ALA A 314 -0.86 11.27 -12.73
C ALA A 314 -2.06 10.41 -12.29
N SER A 315 -3.24 11.01 -12.08
CA SER A 315 -4.49 10.30 -11.80
C SER A 315 -4.80 9.25 -12.87
N GLY A 316 -4.68 9.61 -14.14
CA GLY A 316 -4.87 8.70 -15.26
C GLY A 316 -3.87 7.54 -15.29
N GLU A 317 -2.58 7.82 -15.12
CA GLU A 317 -1.50 6.82 -15.09
C GLU A 317 -1.65 5.86 -13.91
N LEU A 318 -1.90 6.40 -12.72
CA LEU A 318 -2.06 5.62 -11.49
C LEU A 318 -3.40 4.88 -11.43
N ALA A 319 -4.39 5.33 -12.21
CA ALA A 319 -5.79 4.91 -12.11
C ALA A 319 -6.38 5.16 -10.72
N LEU A 320 -5.97 6.25 -10.11
CA LEU A 320 -6.50 6.75 -8.85
C LEU A 320 -7.56 7.83 -9.10
N PRO A 321 -8.57 7.96 -8.23
CA PRO A 321 -9.44 9.12 -8.23
C PRO A 321 -8.64 10.42 -8.08
N PRO A 322 -9.02 11.52 -8.79
CA PRO A 322 -8.29 12.79 -8.72
C PRO A 322 -8.13 13.37 -7.32
N GLN A 323 -9.05 13.05 -6.41
CA GLN A 323 -9.02 13.48 -5.01
C GLN A 323 -7.77 13.01 -4.24
N TYR A 324 -7.20 11.86 -4.60
CA TYR A 324 -5.94 11.36 -4.02
C TYR A 324 -4.75 12.28 -4.33
N LEU A 325 -4.84 13.05 -5.40
CA LEU A 325 -3.82 14.03 -5.80
C LEU A 325 -4.15 15.47 -5.38
N GLY A 326 -5.16 15.65 -4.52
CA GLY A 326 -5.58 16.98 -4.07
C GLY A 326 -6.37 17.77 -5.11
N LEU A 327 -6.85 17.13 -6.17
CA LEU A 327 -7.64 17.78 -7.22
C LEU A 327 -9.12 17.70 -6.86
N TYR A 328 -9.65 18.84 -6.46
CA TYR A 328 -11.07 18.98 -6.13
C TYR A 328 -11.77 19.78 -7.22
N THR A 329 -12.92 19.29 -7.69
CA THR A 329 -13.79 20.05 -8.59
C THR A 329 -14.56 21.07 -7.76
N GLU A 330 -14.34 22.36 -7.98
CA GLU A 330 -15.08 23.42 -7.29
C GLU A 330 -16.58 23.23 -7.46
N GLY A 331 -17.33 23.24 -6.35
CA GLY A 331 -18.78 23.30 -6.32
C GLY A 331 -19.56 21.99 -6.41
N ASN A 332 -18.90 20.84 -6.52
CA ASN A 332 -19.62 19.56 -6.53
C ASN A 332 -18.94 18.53 -5.61
N PRO A 333 -19.36 18.41 -4.34
CA PRO A 333 -18.88 17.32 -3.49
C PRO A 333 -19.24 16.01 -4.17
N VAL A 334 -18.23 15.16 -4.39
CA VAL A 334 -18.43 13.82 -4.96
C VAL A 334 -19.43 13.08 -4.07
N SER A 335 -20.57 12.66 -4.64
CA SER A 335 -21.51 11.82 -3.89
C SER A 335 -20.82 10.54 -3.44
N ALA A 336 -21.27 9.93 -2.34
CA ALA A 336 -20.72 8.67 -1.86
C ALA A 336 -20.70 7.59 -2.97
N GLU A 337 -21.73 7.56 -3.82
CA GLU A 337 -21.81 6.67 -4.97
C GLU A 337 -20.77 7.01 -6.06
N GLY A 338 -20.58 8.31 -6.35
CA GLY A 338 -19.56 8.77 -7.30
C GLY A 338 -18.13 8.43 -6.83
N GLY A 339 -17.87 8.56 -5.53
CA GLY A 339 -16.61 8.14 -4.91
C GLY A 339 -16.34 6.65 -5.12
N GLN A 340 -17.31 5.79 -4.87
CA GLN A 340 -17.18 4.33 -5.07
C GLN A 340 -16.96 3.95 -6.53
N VAL A 341 -17.66 4.58 -7.47
CA VAL A 341 -17.44 4.34 -8.90
C VAL A 341 -16.01 4.72 -9.29
N ALA A 342 -15.49 5.82 -8.75
CA ALA A 342 -14.12 6.25 -9.00
C ALA A 342 -13.09 5.27 -8.42
N GLU A 343 -13.34 4.69 -7.26
CA GLU A 343 -12.45 3.70 -6.62
C GLU A 343 -12.54 2.29 -7.24
N GLY A 344 -13.61 1.96 -7.93
CA GLY A 344 -13.85 0.62 -8.47
C GLY A 344 -12.78 0.12 -9.47
N ARG A 345 -11.98 1.02 -10.05
CA ARG A 345 -10.82 0.64 -10.87
C ARG A 345 -9.64 0.21 -9.99
N LEU A 346 -9.43 0.89 -8.88
CA LEU A 346 -8.38 0.58 -7.90
C LEU A 346 -8.67 -0.76 -7.23
N ASP A 347 -9.91 -1.01 -6.81
CA ASP A 347 -10.34 -2.28 -6.21
C ASP A 347 -10.17 -3.46 -7.16
N ARG A 348 -10.53 -3.29 -8.44
CA ARG A 348 -10.30 -4.32 -9.46
C ARG A 348 -8.83 -4.64 -9.66
N ARG A 349 -7.94 -3.63 -9.61
CA ARG A 349 -6.50 -3.83 -9.68
C ARG A 349 -5.99 -4.57 -8.45
N ALA A 350 -6.42 -4.17 -7.24
CA ALA A 350 -6.05 -4.84 -6.01
C ALA A 350 -6.46 -6.33 -6.04
N ARG A 351 -7.69 -6.66 -6.45
CA ARG A 351 -8.14 -8.05 -6.61
C ARG A 351 -7.30 -8.85 -7.62
N LEU A 352 -6.94 -8.24 -8.75
CA LEU A 352 -6.08 -8.89 -9.74
C LEU A 352 -4.70 -9.18 -9.18
N ASP A 353 -4.14 -8.25 -8.41
CA ASP A 353 -2.82 -8.39 -7.81
C ASP A 353 -2.83 -9.40 -6.64
N MET A 354 -3.88 -9.43 -5.81
CA MET A 354 -4.14 -10.50 -4.83
C MET A 354 -4.12 -11.89 -5.50
N ALA A 355 -4.83 -12.03 -6.62
CA ALA A 355 -4.85 -13.29 -7.37
C ALA A 355 -3.47 -13.66 -7.95
N ARG A 356 -2.64 -12.67 -8.30
CA ARG A 356 -1.27 -12.88 -8.79
C ARG A 356 -0.31 -13.30 -7.68
N PHE A 357 -0.44 -12.72 -6.47
CA PHE A 357 0.42 -13.05 -5.33
C PHE A 357 -0.01 -14.35 -4.61
N THR A 358 -1.27 -14.76 -4.74
CA THR A 358 -1.79 -16.00 -4.13
C THR A 358 -0.91 -17.23 -4.36
N PRO A 359 -0.41 -17.55 -5.58
CA PRO A 359 0.48 -18.69 -5.79
C PRO A 359 1.81 -18.59 -5.05
N ASP A 360 2.33 -17.39 -4.87
CA ASP A 360 3.59 -17.18 -4.18
C ASP A 360 3.41 -17.29 -2.66
N LEU A 361 2.30 -16.76 -2.11
CA LEU A 361 1.96 -16.97 -0.69
C LEU A 361 1.72 -18.44 -0.34
N ARG A 362 1.17 -19.24 -1.26
CA ARG A 362 1.09 -20.71 -1.06
C ARG A 362 2.47 -21.33 -0.88
N LYS A 363 3.49 -20.86 -1.61
CA LYS A 363 4.87 -21.34 -1.44
C LYS A 363 5.41 -20.97 -0.06
N VAL A 364 5.10 -19.77 0.45
CA VAL A 364 5.47 -19.36 1.81
C VAL A 364 4.87 -20.33 2.83
N ALA A 365 3.57 -20.59 2.76
CA ALA A 365 2.90 -21.54 3.66
C ALA A 365 3.47 -22.97 3.55
N HIS A 366 3.77 -23.44 2.34
CA HIS A 366 4.41 -24.77 2.16
C HIS A 366 5.80 -24.84 2.76
N LEU A 367 6.61 -23.77 2.63
CA LEU A 367 7.94 -23.69 3.23
C LEU A 367 7.84 -23.67 4.77
N ALA A 368 6.91 -22.88 5.30
CA ALA A 368 6.64 -22.82 6.73
C ALA A 368 6.26 -24.18 7.31
N LEU A 369 5.32 -24.89 6.65
CA LEU A 369 4.92 -26.24 7.07
C LEU A 369 6.04 -27.26 6.97
N ARG A 370 6.92 -27.19 5.97
CA ARG A 370 8.07 -28.11 5.85
C ARG A 370 9.12 -27.84 6.92
N LEU A 371 9.35 -26.58 7.27
CA LEU A 371 10.32 -26.23 8.29
C LEU A 371 9.79 -26.47 9.71
N SER A 372 8.48 -26.31 9.96
CA SER A 372 7.89 -26.62 11.26
C SER A 372 7.82 -28.14 11.55
N ARG A 373 7.94 -28.99 10.53
CA ARG A 373 7.85 -30.47 10.66
C ARG A 373 8.91 -31.16 9.84
N PRO A 374 10.20 -31.06 10.23
CA PRO A 374 11.29 -31.65 9.47
C PRO A 374 11.11 -33.16 9.28
N GLY A 375 11.29 -33.65 8.06
CA GLY A 375 11.21 -35.09 7.75
C GLY A 375 9.80 -35.68 7.66
N LEU A 376 8.75 -34.87 7.84
CA LEU A 376 7.37 -35.29 7.66
C LEU A 376 6.81 -34.81 6.32
N ASP A 377 5.91 -35.60 5.74
CA ASP A 377 5.13 -35.20 4.57
C ASP A 377 4.19 -34.03 4.91
N LEU A 378 3.92 -33.21 3.90
CA LEU A 378 2.94 -32.12 4.05
C LEU A 378 1.57 -32.72 4.43
N PRO A 379 0.79 -32.02 5.29
CA PRO A 379 -0.56 -32.43 5.65
C PRO A 379 -1.44 -32.66 4.41
N THR A 380 -2.36 -33.60 4.50
CA THR A 380 -3.33 -33.87 3.42
C THR A 380 -4.13 -32.62 3.08
N GLY A 381 -4.13 -32.23 1.82
CA GLY A 381 -4.81 -31.01 1.35
C GLY A 381 -3.92 -29.77 1.27
N ALA A 382 -2.71 -29.82 1.81
CA ALA A 382 -1.73 -28.72 1.68
C ALA A 382 -1.41 -28.39 0.21
N GLU A 383 -1.47 -29.35 -0.70
CA GLU A 383 -1.26 -29.15 -2.14
C GLU A 383 -2.22 -28.12 -2.76
N ARG A 384 -3.43 -27.99 -2.19
CA ARG A 384 -4.49 -27.10 -2.64
C ARG A 384 -4.85 -26.06 -1.57
N LEU A 385 -3.84 -25.47 -0.97
CA LEU A 385 -4.01 -24.44 0.04
C LEU A 385 -4.68 -23.20 -0.56
N SER A 386 -5.73 -22.70 0.09
CA SER A 386 -6.35 -21.40 -0.20
C SER A 386 -5.66 -20.30 0.57
N VAL A 387 -5.53 -19.15 -0.06
CA VAL A 387 -5.11 -17.89 0.56
C VAL A 387 -6.32 -16.99 0.59
N ASP A 388 -6.76 -16.64 1.77
CA ASP A 388 -7.90 -15.76 1.97
C ASP A 388 -7.41 -14.32 2.16
N TRP A 389 -8.06 -13.43 1.43
CA TRP A 389 -7.82 -12.00 1.48
C TRP A 389 -9.09 -11.31 1.96
N LEU A 390 -8.94 -10.26 2.73
CA LEU A 390 -10.06 -9.36 3.00
C LEU A 390 -10.48 -8.65 1.70
N ALA A 391 -11.77 -8.34 1.60
CA ALA A 391 -12.30 -7.62 0.45
C ALA A 391 -11.60 -6.23 0.34
N PRO A 392 -11.10 -5.85 -0.85
CA PRO A 392 -10.38 -4.60 -1.03
C PRO A 392 -11.29 -3.36 -1.01
N GLU A 393 -12.60 -3.55 -1.11
CA GLU A 393 -13.54 -2.45 -1.10
C GLU A 393 -13.68 -1.83 0.28
N MET A 394 -13.61 -0.50 0.34
CA MET A 394 -14.05 0.24 1.50
C MET A 394 -15.58 0.25 1.52
N PHE A 395 -16.18 -0.72 2.19
CA PHE A 395 -17.61 -0.67 2.43
C PHE A 395 -17.96 0.45 3.42
N ASN A 396 -18.79 1.40 2.99
CA ASN A 396 -19.53 2.17 3.95
C ASN A 396 -20.48 1.20 4.69
N ALA A 397 -20.39 1.14 6.02
CA ALA A 397 -21.15 0.19 6.84
C ALA A 397 -22.66 0.16 6.51
N SER A 398 -23.25 1.31 6.13
CA SER A 398 -24.65 1.38 5.71
C SER A 398 -24.93 0.65 4.40
N GLN A 399 -24.05 0.76 3.42
CA GLN A 399 -24.23 0.12 2.10
C GLN A 399 -23.96 -1.38 2.15
N ALA A 400 -22.97 -1.82 2.96
CA ALA A 400 -22.78 -3.22 3.25
C ALA A 400 -24.02 -3.82 3.89
N SER A 401 -24.61 -3.14 4.88
CA SER A 401 -25.84 -3.53 5.56
C SER A 401 -27.01 -3.62 4.61
N ASP A 402 -27.21 -2.63 3.72
CA ASP A 402 -28.29 -2.61 2.73
C ASP A 402 -28.16 -3.74 1.70
N SER A 403 -26.95 -3.97 1.17
CA SER A 403 -26.67 -5.05 0.22
C SER A 403 -26.93 -6.42 0.84
N ILE A 404 -26.49 -6.61 2.08
CA ILE A 404 -26.66 -7.87 2.81
C ILE A 404 -28.12 -8.07 3.18
N SER A 405 -28.81 -7.05 3.65
CA SER A 405 -30.25 -7.13 3.97
C SER A 405 -31.06 -7.57 2.76
N LYS A 406 -30.75 -7.09 1.56
CA LYS A 406 -31.37 -7.53 0.31
C LYS A 406 -31.06 -8.97 -0.04
N GLN A 407 -29.82 -9.46 0.18
CA GLN A 407 -29.42 -10.84 -0.07
C GLN A 407 -30.07 -11.82 0.94
N VAL A 408 -30.17 -11.42 2.19
CA VAL A 408 -30.86 -12.16 3.24
C VAL A 408 -32.36 -12.20 2.97
N ALA A 409 -32.97 -11.07 2.60
CA ALA A 409 -34.39 -11.01 2.23
C ALA A 409 -34.74 -11.82 0.99
N ALA A 410 -33.77 -11.99 0.06
CA ALA A 410 -33.91 -12.86 -1.11
C ALA A 410 -33.57 -14.33 -0.81
N GLU A 411 -33.34 -14.71 0.46
CA GLU A 411 -32.95 -16.04 0.90
C GLU A 411 -31.68 -16.61 0.19
N ALA A 412 -30.89 -15.72 -0.41
CA ALA A 412 -29.66 -16.10 -1.09
C ALA A 412 -28.52 -16.45 -0.10
N VAL A 413 -28.56 -15.88 1.10
CA VAL A 413 -27.57 -16.14 2.16
C VAL A 413 -28.30 -16.21 3.51
N PRO A 414 -27.99 -17.21 4.36
CA PRO A 414 -28.54 -17.26 5.72
C PRO A 414 -28.11 -16.03 6.54
N PRO A 415 -29.02 -15.40 7.30
CA PRO A 415 -28.75 -14.14 8.01
C PRO A 415 -27.60 -14.22 9.01
N ASN A 416 -27.32 -15.42 9.53
CA ASN A 416 -26.30 -15.66 10.56
C ASN A 416 -25.08 -16.41 10.02
N SER A 417 -24.84 -16.40 8.69
CA SER A 417 -23.67 -17.03 8.14
C SER A 417 -22.42 -16.21 8.38
N ASP A 418 -21.27 -16.88 8.56
CA ASP A 418 -19.96 -16.25 8.69
C ASP A 418 -19.67 -15.29 7.50
N VAL A 419 -20.14 -15.64 6.31
CA VAL A 419 -20.02 -14.79 5.12
C VAL A 419 -20.76 -13.45 5.28
N VAL A 420 -21.93 -13.45 5.93
CA VAL A 420 -22.70 -12.22 6.20
C VAL A 420 -21.96 -11.36 7.22
N LEU A 421 -21.52 -11.95 8.32
CA LEU A 421 -20.80 -11.25 9.38
C LEU A 421 -19.48 -10.66 8.89
N LYS A 422 -18.74 -11.42 8.08
CA LYS A 422 -17.52 -10.94 7.43
C LYS A 422 -17.76 -9.75 6.52
N ARG A 423 -18.81 -9.78 5.70
CA ARG A 423 -19.18 -8.66 4.81
C ARG A 423 -19.69 -7.43 5.58
N LEU A 424 -20.26 -7.63 6.78
CA LEU A 424 -20.64 -6.54 7.68
C LEU A 424 -19.43 -5.90 8.38
N GLY A 425 -18.23 -6.46 8.23
CA GLY A 425 -16.99 -5.93 8.77
C GLY A 425 -16.65 -6.42 10.18
N TYR A 426 -17.34 -7.45 10.69
CA TYR A 426 -16.98 -8.05 11.97
C TYR A 426 -15.62 -8.76 11.88
N SER A 427 -14.77 -8.49 12.86
CA SER A 427 -13.48 -9.14 13.01
C SER A 427 -13.64 -10.64 13.31
N PRO A 428 -12.63 -11.49 13.10
CA PRO A 428 -12.69 -12.92 13.42
C PRO A 428 -13.08 -13.18 14.87
N VAL A 429 -12.55 -12.39 15.80
CA VAL A 429 -12.85 -12.49 17.25
C VAL A 429 -14.31 -12.15 17.54
N GLU A 430 -14.83 -11.09 16.93
CA GLU A 430 -16.26 -10.71 17.10
C GLU A 430 -17.19 -11.76 16.49
N ARG A 431 -16.84 -12.34 15.34
CA ARG A 431 -17.63 -13.39 14.71
C ARG A 431 -17.71 -14.64 15.57
N LEU A 432 -16.60 -15.07 16.16
CA LEU A 432 -16.56 -16.18 17.13
C LEU A 432 -17.41 -15.90 18.37
N ARG A 433 -17.34 -14.69 18.88
CA ARG A 433 -18.14 -14.26 20.04
C ARG A 433 -19.65 -14.25 19.74
N LEU A 434 -20.03 -13.72 18.57
CA LEU A 434 -21.42 -13.73 18.10
C LEU A 434 -21.96 -15.16 17.93
N GLU A 435 -21.12 -16.09 17.53
CA GLU A 435 -21.52 -17.50 17.40
C GLU A 435 -21.72 -18.16 18.77
N GLN A 436 -20.83 -17.90 19.74
CA GLN A 436 -20.98 -18.35 21.13
C GLN A 436 -22.25 -17.78 21.78
N ASP A 437 -22.48 -16.48 21.62
CA ASP A 437 -23.68 -15.80 22.14
C ASP A 437 -24.96 -16.37 21.51
N ARG A 438 -24.92 -16.71 20.22
CA ARG A 438 -26.05 -17.34 19.52
C ARG A 438 -26.37 -18.74 20.06
N VAL A 439 -25.34 -19.56 20.28
CA VAL A 439 -25.51 -20.91 20.85
C VAL A 439 -26.10 -20.80 22.25
N ALA A 440 -25.60 -19.88 23.08
CA ALA A 440 -26.15 -19.63 24.42
C ALA A 440 -27.62 -19.20 24.37
N TRP A 441 -27.95 -18.24 23.48
CA TRP A 441 -29.31 -17.76 23.30
C TRP A 441 -30.28 -18.84 22.81
N GLN A 442 -29.86 -19.69 21.85
CA GLN A 442 -30.66 -20.83 21.40
C GLN A 442 -30.89 -21.85 22.50
N GLY A 443 -29.87 -22.11 23.32
CA GLY A 443 -29.98 -22.95 24.51
C GLY A 443 -31.02 -22.42 25.50
N GLU A 444 -31.00 -21.10 25.79
CA GLU A 444 -32.02 -20.48 26.64
C GLU A 444 -33.44 -20.56 26.04
N GLN A 445 -33.59 -20.38 24.74
CA GLN A 445 -34.88 -20.47 24.05
C GLN A 445 -35.44 -21.91 24.11
N MET A 446 -34.61 -22.93 23.90
CA MET A 446 -35.00 -24.34 24.05
C MET A 446 -35.39 -24.65 25.48
N LEU A 447 -34.65 -24.12 26.46
CA LEU A 447 -34.99 -24.31 27.88
C LEU A 447 -36.34 -23.67 28.24
N ARG A 448 -36.58 -22.44 27.77
CA ARG A 448 -37.86 -21.74 27.95
C ARG A 448 -39.03 -22.49 27.29
N ALA A 449 -38.82 -22.98 26.05
CA ALA A 449 -39.83 -23.78 25.35
C ALA A 449 -40.15 -25.11 26.08
N ALA A 450 -39.14 -25.81 26.62
CA ALA A 450 -39.28 -26.99 27.41
C ALA A 450 -40.04 -26.73 28.74
N MET A 451 -39.72 -25.64 29.41
CA MET A 451 -40.44 -25.23 30.64
C MET A 451 -41.89 -24.88 30.36
N THR A 452 -42.19 -24.21 29.27
CA THR A 452 -43.58 -23.86 28.84
C THR A 452 -44.38 -25.12 28.47
N ALA A 453 -43.75 -26.09 27.77
CA ALA A 453 -44.35 -27.38 27.45
C ALA A 453 -44.66 -28.23 28.66
N THR A 454 -43.84 -28.12 29.75
CA THR A 454 -44.05 -28.85 31.00
C THR A 454 -45.14 -28.21 31.85
N GLN A 455 -45.45 -26.92 31.67
CA GLN A 455 -46.48 -26.20 32.42
C GLN A 455 -47.90 -26.33 31.81
N ASN A 456 -48.04 -26.88 30.59
CA ASN A 456 -49.34 -27.09 29.96
C ASN A 456 -49.53 -28.59 29.58
N PRO A 457 -49.78 -29.47 30.53
CA PRO A 457 -50.14 -30.86 30.22
C PRO A 457 -51.52 -30.82 29.56
N GLN A 458 -51.58 -30.96 28.23
CA GLN A 458 -52.82 -31.17 27.51
C GLN A 458 -53.50 -32.43 28.07
N ASN A 459 -54.69 -32.21 28.60
CA ASN A 459 -55.60 -33.22 29.08
C ASN A 459 -55.96 -34.19 27.92
N PRO A 460 -55.62 -35.48 27.99
CA PRO A 460 -55.96 -36.44 26.90
C PRO A 460 -57.30 -37.06 27.18
N ASN A 461 -58.41 -36.28 27.29
CA ASN A 461 -59.74 -36.83 27.24
C ASN A 461 -60.77 -35.77 26.81
N GLY A 462 -61.17 -35.83 25.57
CA GLY A 462 -62.26 -35.04 25.01
C GLY A 462 -62.82 -35.83 23.81
N GLY A 463 -63.69 -36.75 24.13
CA GLY A 463 -64.35 -37.63 23.17
C GLY A 463 -65.15 -36.88 22.12
N SER A 464 -65.24 -37.54 21.01
CA SER A 464 -66.16 -37.32 19.90
C SER A 464 -67.59 -37.00 20.34
N ASP A 465 -68.19 -35.95 19.87
CA ASP A 465 -69.60 -36.01 19.48
C ASP A 465 -69.89 -35.08 18.30
N GLY A 466 -70.52 -35.67 17.28
CA GLY A 466 -70.92 -34.97 16.06
C GLY A 466 -72.27 -34.31 16.22
N SER A 467 -72.46 -33.23 15.54
CA SER A 467 -73.78 -32.96 14.89
C SER A 467 -73.69 -31.77 13.93
N ASN A 468 -73.97 -32.14 12.72
CA ASN A 468 -74.53 -31.47 11.58
C ASN A 468 -75.55 -30.38 11.88
N ARG A 469 -75.52 -29.23 11.15
CA ARG A 469 -76.67 -28.55 10.50
C ARG A 469 -76.23 -27.23 9.90
N ASP A 470 -76.25 -27.25 8.56
CA ASP A 470 -77.01 -26.45 7.63
C ASP A 470 -77.42 -25.01 8.03
N ALA A 471 -77.00 -24.05 7.22
CA ALA A 471 -77.83 -23.13 6.39
C ALA A 471 -77.03 -21.92 5.90
N GLY A 472 -76.85 -21.79 4.61
CA GLY A 472 -76.66 -20.48 3.97
C GLY A 472 -78.02 -19.80 3.70
N PRO A 473 -78.17 -18.82 2.76
CA PRO A 473 -77.26 -17.78 2.32
C PRO A 473 -77.98 -16.38 2.40
N ASP A 474 -77.31 -15.34 1.96
CA ASP A 474 -77.80 -14.06 1.40
C ASP A 474 -77.02 -12.91 2.05
N GLY A 475 -76.50 -11.99 1.30
CA GLY A 475 -76.95 -11.14 0.28
C GLY A 475 -76.21 -9.83 0.37
N GLY A 476 -75.61 -9.41 -0.70
CA GLY A 476 -75.78 -8.12 -1.28
C GLY A 476 -75.08 -6.88 -0.65
N GLY A 477 -74.28 -6.23 -1.48
CA GLY A 477 -74.13 -4.81 -1.34
C GLY A 477 -72.77 -4.23 -1.69
N LYS A 478 -72.47 -4.10 -2.98
CA LYS A 478 -71.70 -2.94 -3.47
C LYS A 478 -72.63 -1.69 -3.49
N PRO A 479 -72.21 -0.46 -3.54
CA PRO A 479 -71.25 0.08 -4.52
C PRO A 479 -70.39 1.29 -4.06
N ASP A 480 -69.49 1.55 -4.98
CA ASP A 480 -69.06 2.88 -5.51
C ASP A 480 -68.38 3.95 -4.62
N GLY A 481 -67.28 4.37 -5.16
CA GLY A 481 -67.11 5.71 -5.74
C GLY A 481 -65.97 6.46 -5.17
N GLY A 482 -64.96 6.74 -5.96
CA GLY A 482 -64.68 8.03 -6.52
C GLY A 482 -63.46 8.73 -5.94
N ASP A 483 -62.52 8.89 -6.84
CA ASP A 483 -61.70 10.08 -7.10
C ASP A 483 -60.98 10.83 -5.95
N ALA A 484 -59.69 10.84 -5.99
CA ALA A 484 -58.84 11.97 -6.39
C ALA A 484 -57.35 11.56 -6.32
#